data_571096e32bd491c56d855e6271b7ac9a
#
_entry.id   571096e32bd491c56d855e6271b7ac9a
#
_cell.length_a   1.000
_cell.length_b   1.000
_cell.length_c   1.000
_cell.angle_alpha   90.00
_cell.angle_beta   90.00
_cell.angle_gamma   90.00
#
_symmetry.space_group_name_H-M   'P 1'
#
loop_
_entity.id
_entity.type
_entity.pdbx_description
1 polymer ?
#
loop_
_entity_poly.entity_id
_entity_poly.type
_entity_poly.pdbx_seq_one_letter_code
_entity_poly.pdbx_strand_id
1 'polypeptide(L)'
;MRYGKIDFDYALDLAGRTPENDGPIYMVNFMKYRDVAGYDGVEGAEKSAKPGISGVEADNLYNPSDVLSKIGAQPVFFGEVVAQGTEGEWDRMAIVKYASRVSFMEMQNRPDFKEKHVHKEAGMLYTIVMGTLPRGEHQAIDRSMYCTFELTAVPQQGEASNHQARLAVEGTIVGDGRKWDDLTMTWSDDIPVVTPREAGGEVMTVVAKIQTDRMGKSFLA
;
A
#
# COMPACT_ATOMS: atom_id res chain seq x y z
N MET A 1 6.49 -6.14 -18.79
CA MET A 1 5.15 -5.57 -18.49
C MET A 1 5.24 -4.99 -17.08
N ARG A 2 4.87 -3.73 -16.88
CA ARG A 2 4.86 -3.13 -15.54
C ARG A 2 3.95 -3.92 -14.61
N TYR A 3 4.30 -3.95 -13.33
CA TYR A 3 3.68 -4.71 -12.25
C TYR A 3 2.27 -4.24 -11.83
N GLY A 4 1.60 -3.45 -12.66
CA GLY A 4 0.23 -2.97 -12.48
C GLY A 4 -0.17 -2.03 -13.59
N LYS A 5 -1.47 -1.74 -13.70
CA LYS A 5 -2.00 -0.72 -14.62
C LYS A 5 -2.01 0.63 -13.89
N ILE A 6 -1.45 1.65 -14.54
CA ILE A 6 -1.48 3.02 -14.01
C ILE A 6 -2.80 3.68 -14.45
N ASP A 7 -3.52 4.24 -13.47
CA ASP A 7 -4.62 5.16 -13.71
C ASP A 7 -4.03 6.57 -13.90
N PHE A 8 -3.91 6.99 -15.16
CA PHE A 8 -3.32 8.29 -15.51
C PHE A 8 -4.22 9.45 -15.11
N ASP A 9 -5.56 9.28 -15.12
CA ASP A 9 -6.49 10.33 -14.75
C ASP A 9 -6.35 10.63 -13.24
N TYR A 10 -6.30 9.59 -12.42
CA TYR A 10 -6.05 9.76 -10.98
C TYR A 10 -4.64 10.29 -10.70
N ALA A 11 -3.62 9.84 -11.42
CA ALA A 11 -2.26 10.38 -11.28
C ALA A 11 -2.19 11.88 -11.60
N LEU A 12 -2.91 12.34 -12.63
CA LEU A 12 -3.00 13.76 -12.99
C LEU A 12 -3.77 14.55 -11.93
N ASP A 13 -4.87 14.00 -11.39
CA ASP A 13 -5.60 14.62 -10.28
C ASP A 13 -4.69 14.82 -9.06
N LEU A 14 -3.94 13.81 -8.64
CA LEU A 14 -2.99 13.91 -7.52
C LEU A 14 -1.92 14.99 -7.75
N ALA A 15 -1.37 15.05 -8.97
CA ALA A 15 -0.32 16.01 -9.32
C ALA A 15 -0.85 17.46 -9.47
N GLY A 16 -2.14 17.61 -9.82
CA GLY A 16 -2.77 18.91 -10.08
C GLY A 16 -3.43 19.54 -8.86
N ARG A 17 -3.34 18.95 -7.66
CA ARG A 17 -3.96 19.52 -6.45
C ARG A 17 -3.35 20.86 -6.10
N THR A 18 -4.22 21.81 -5.73
CA THR A 18 -3.79 23.11 -5.19
C THR A 18 -3.68 23.04 -3.67
N PRO A 19 -2.87 23.90 -3.02
CA PRO A 19 -2.69 23.87 -1.56
C PRO A 19 -4.01 23.90 -0.77
N GLU A 20 -5.05 24.52 -1.30
CA GLU A 20 -6.37 24.62 -0.64
C GLU A 20 -7.15 23.29 -0.71
N ASN A 21 -6.83 22.44 -1.70
CA ASN A 21 -7.52 21.17 -1.98
C ASN A 21 -6.62 19.95 -1.77
N ASP A 22 -5.43 20.16 -1.22
CA ASP A 22 -4.48 19.10 -0.92
C ASP A 22 -4.33 18.91 0.60
N GLY A 23 -3.79 17.79 1.01
CA GLY A 23 -3.57 17.47 2.41
C GLY A 23 -3.06 16.04 2.59
N PRO A 24 -2.98 15.57 3.85
CA PRO A 24 -2.46 14.24 4.13
C PRO A 24 -3.22 13.14 3.41
N ILE A 25 -2.47 12.18 2.88
CA ILE A 25 -3.00 10.99 2.21
C ILE A 25 -2.24 9.74 2.67
N TYR A 26 -2.96 8.63 2.80
CA TYR A 26 -2.40 7.33 3.15
C TYR A 26 -2.35 6.46 1.88
N MET A 27 -1.14 6.18 1.40
CA MET A 27 -0.94 5.31 0.24
C MET A 27 -0.82 3.87 0.71
N VAL A 28 -1.86 3.09 0.44
CA VAL A 28 -1.95 1.66 0.79
C VAL A 28 -1.41 0.83 -0.35
N ASN A 29 -0.47 -0.06 -0.04
CA ASN A 29 0.18 -0.93 -1.01
C ASN A 29 -0.10 -2.39 -0.66
N PHE A 30 -0.68 -3.14 -1.60
CA PHE A 30 -0.70 -4.60 -1.62
C PHE A 30 0.35 -5.08 -2.61
N MET A 31 1.20 -6.02 -2.22
CA MET A 31 2.38 -6.42 -2.98
C MET A 31 2.42 -7.92 -3.17
N LYS A 32 2.52 -8.35 -4.44
CA LYS A 32 2.81 -9.72 -4.84
C LYS A 32 4.17 -9.76 -5.53
N TYR A 33 5.04 -10.63 -5.07
CA TYR A 33 6.40 -10.73 -5.58
C TYR A 33 6.58 -11.81 -6.64
N ARG A 34 7.61 -11.64 -7.46
CA ARG A 34 8.13 -12.67 -8.36
C ARG A 34 8.94 -13.69 -7.57
N ASP A 35 8.97 -14.93 -8.01
CA ASP A 35 9.87 -15.94 -7.46
C ASP A 35 11.35 -15.54 -7.68
N VAL A 36 11.64 -15.01 -8.86
CA VAL A 36 12.95 -14.45 -9.24
C VAL A 36 12.73 -13.03 -9.77
N ALA A 37 13.49 -12.07 -9.26
CA ALA A 37 13.41 -10.67 -9.70
C ALA A 37 13.81 -10.52 -11.17
N GLY A 38 12.97 -9.81 -11.94
CA GLY A 38 13.16 -9.57 -13.37
C GLY A 38 13.66 -8.16 -13.64
N TYR A 39 14.97 -7.98 -13.76
CA TYR A 39 15.57 -6.67 -14.07
C TYR A 39 15.60 -6.35 -15.56
N ASP A 40 15.32 -7.32 -16.44
CA ASP A 40 15.32 -7.11 -17.88
C ASP A 40 14.22 -6.14 -18.30
N GLY A 41 14.60 -5.06 -18.97
CA GLY A 41 13.70 -4.01 -19.41
C GLY A 41 13.25 -3.02 -18.32
N VAL A 42 13.82 -3.11 -17.11
CA VAL A 42 13.63 -2.10 -16.07
C VAL A 42 14.57 -0.94 -16.33
N GLU A 43 14.01 0.26 -16.57
CA GLU A 43 14.77 1.46 -16.87
C GLU A 43 15.68 1.86 -15.69
N GLY A 44 16.97 2.05 -15.97
CA GLY A 44 17.96 2.45 -14.97
C GLY A 44 18.51 1.30 -14.12
N ALA A 45 18.14 0.04 -14.40
CA ALA A 45 18.60 -1.11 -13.63
C ALA A 45 20.03 -1.55 -13.96
N GLU A 46 20.64 -1.07 -15.05
CA GLU A 46 21.92 -1.57 -15.61
C GLU A 46 23.06 -1.56 -14.58
N LYS A 47 23.06 -0.59 -13.65
CA LYS A 47 24.10 -0.42 -12.63
C LYS A 47 23.80 -1.14 -11.31
N SER A 48 22.53 -1.40 -11.02
CA SER A 48 22.08 -1.87 -9.72
C SER A 48 21.42 -3.25 -9.74
N ALA A 49 21.19 -3.82 -10.94
CA ALA A 49 20.60 -5.13 -11.11
C ALA A 49 21.30 -6.21 -10.26
N LYS A 50 20.52 -7.08 -9.65
CA LYS A 50 20.98 -8.24 -8.86
C LYS A 50 20.34 -9.52 -9.41
N PRO A 51 20.87 -10.09 -10.50
CA PRO A 51 20.31 -11.30 -11.09
C PRO A 51 20.27 -12.46 -10.10
N GLY A 52 19.20 -13.26 -10.16
CA GLY A 52 19.07 -14.50 -9.39
C GLY A 52 18.53 -14.34 -7.96
N ILE A 53 18.29 -13.13 -7.47
CA ILE A 53 17.61 -12.92 -6.18
C ILE A 53 16.09 -13.05 -6.36
N SER A 54 15.39 -13.36 -5.26
CA SER A 54 13.93 -13.38 -5.23
C SER A 54 13.34 -11.95 -5.35
N GLY A 55 12.04 -11.85 -5.69
CA GLY A 55 11.34 -10.58 -5.70
C GLY A 55 11.26 -9.93 -4.33
N VAL A 56 11.14 -10.73 -3.27
CA VAL A 56 11.17 -10.25 -1.88
C VAL A 56 12.54 -9.65 -1.52
N GLU A 57 13.63 -10.29 -1.91
CA GLU A 57 14.98 -9.76 -1.68
C GLU A 57 15.21 -8.47 -2.47
N ALA A 58 14.70 -8.38 -3.70
CA ALA A 58 14.75 -7.15 -4.48
C ALA A 58 13.97 -6.01 -3.79
N ASP A 59 12.75 -6.26 -3.28
CA ASP A 59 11.99 -5.27 -2.53
C ASP A 59 12.69 -4.84 -1.23
N ASN A 60 13.41 -5.75 -0.57
CA ASN A 60 14.22 -5.38 0.59
C ASN A 60 15.38 -4.42 0.23
N LEU A 61 15.90 -4.48 -1.01
CA LEU A 61 16.90 -3.53 -1.52
C LEU A 61 16.26 -2.18 -1.89
N TYR A 62 14.99 -2.15 -2.23
CA TYR A 62 14.25 -0.92 -2.55
C TYR A 62 14.21 0.07 -1.39
N ASN A 63 14.35 -0.31 -0.16
CA ASN A 63 14.28 0.51 1.06
C ASN A 63 14.25 2.06 0.83
N PRO A 64 13.07 2.70 0.72
CA PRO A 64 12.95 4.13 0.43
C PRO A 64 13.01 5.03 1.68
N SER A 65 13.36 4.49 2.85
CA SER A 65 13.20 5.16 4.16
C SER A 65 13.88 6.54 4.23
N ASP A 66 15.06 6.68 3.62
CA ASP A 66 15.79 7.94 3.57
C ASP A 66 15.13 8.98 2.64
N VAL A 67 14.56 8.53 1.53
CA VAL A 67 13.80 9.40 0.60
C VAL A 67 12.51 9.85 1.27
N LEU A 68 11.76 8.93 1.88
CA LEU A 68 10.53 9.23 2.60
C LEU A 68 10.78 10.23 3.73
N SER A 69 11.86 10.05 4.50
CA SER A 69 12.23 10.98 5.56
C SER A 69 12.51 12.40 5.05
N LYS A 70 13.19 12.53 3.90
CA LYS A 70 13.49 13.84 3.28
C LYS A 70 12.26 14.63 2.86
N ILE A 71 11.18 13.96 2.52
CA ILE A 71 9.90 14.57 2.08
C ILE A 71 8.84 14.61 3.20
N GLY A 72 9.22 14.21 4.43
CA GLY A 72 8.27 14.17 5.56
C GLY A 72 7.23 13.06 5.48
N ALA A 73 7.39 12.09 4.58
CA ALA A 73 6.51 10.94 4.50
C ALA A 73 6.86 9.89 5.58
N GLN A 74 5.84 9.23 6.10
CA GLN A 74 5.97 8.34 7.24
C GLN A 74 5.44 6.94 6.90
N PRO A 75 6.28 5.89 6.90
CA PRO A 75 5.81 4.52 6.93
C PRO A 75 5.02 4.28 8.23
N VAL A 76 3.72 4.04 8.11
CA VAL A 76 2.81 3.90 9.27
C VAL A 76 2.35 2.49 9.49
N PHE A 77 2.42 1.63 8.47
CA PHE A 77 2.15 0.20 8.58
C PHE A 77 3.05 -0.60 7.65
N PHE A 78 3.51 -1.77 8.13
CA PHE A 78 4.16 -2.79 7.32
C PHE A 78 3.91 -4.17 7.93
N GLY A 79 3.54 -5.15 7.10
CA GLY A 79 3.27 -6.51 7.53
C GLY A 79 3.35 -7.55 6.42
N GLU A 80 3.57 -8.79 6.81
CA GLU A 80 3.59 -9.96 5.93
C GLU A 80 2.21 -10.63 5.93
N VAL A 81 1.70 -10.99 4.77
CA VAL A 81 0.41 -11.66 4.63
C VAL A 81 0.51 -13.09 5.17
N VAL A 82 -0.40 -13.44 6.07
CA VAL A 82 -0.46 -14.75 6.72
C VAL A 82 -1.77 -15.50 6.44
N ALA A 83 -2.84 -14.78 6.08
CA ALA A 83 -4.10 -15.35 5.62
C ALA A 83 -4.79 -14.37 4.65
N GLN A 84 -5.58 -14.89 3.72
CA GLN A 84 -6.28 -14.08 2.74
C GLN A 84 -7.44 -14.86 2.11
N GLY A 85 -8.44 -14.11 1.59
CA GLY A 85 -9.62 -14.71 0.97
C GLY A 85 -9.30 -15.46 -0.32
N THR A 86 -8.39 -14.93 -1.13
CA THR A 86 -7.89 -15.60 -2.35
C THR A 86 -6.45 -16.07 -2.09
N GLU A 87 -6.25 -17.38 -2.12
CA GLU A 87 -4.95 -17.98 -1.79
C GLU A 87 -3.84 -17.48 -2.72
N GLY A 88 -2.71 -17.10 -2.14
CA GLY A 88 -1.51 -16.69 -2.86
C GLY A 88 -1.61 -15.36 -3.59
N GLU A 89 -2.68 -14.58 -3.39
CA GLU A 89 -2.88 -13.30 -4.10
C GLU A 89 -1.86 -12.25 -3.67
N TRP A 90 -1.53 -12.15 -2.37
CA TRP A 90 -0.65 -11.13 -1.82
C TRP A 90 0.40 -11.73 -0.88
N ASP A 91 1.54 -11.05 -0.77
CA ASP A 91 2.64 -11.45 0.11
C ASP A 91 2.91 -10.43 1.22
N ARG A 92 2.78 -9.13 0.93
CA ARG A 92 3.04 -8.03 1.89
C ARG A 92 2.05 -6.87 1.75
N MET A 93 1.94 -6.13 2.85
CA MET A 93 1.16 -4.89 2.96
C MET A 93 2.03 -3.76 3.49
N ALA A 94 1.86 -2.56 2.94
CA ALA A 94 2.48 -1.35 3.48
C ALA A 94 1.53 -0.16 3.37
N ILE A 95 1.59 0.75 4.35
CA ILE A 95 0.92 2.05 4.29
C ILE A 95 1.94 3.14 4.60
N VAL A 96 1.97 4.15 3.74
CA VAL A 96 2.80 5.35 3.92
C VAL A 96 1.88 6.56 3.96
N LYS A 97 1.98 7.36 5.03
CA LYS A 97 1.34 8.69 5.14
C LYS A 97 2.23 9.71 4.46
N TYR A 98 1.68 10.45 3.52
CA TYR A 98 2.30 11.62 2.90
C TYR A 98 1.64 12.89 3.42
N ALA A 99 2.39 13.99 3.45
CA ALA A 99 1.87 15.29 3.87
C ALA A 99 0.84 15.83 2.87
N SER A 100 0.96 15.46 1.59
CA SER A 100 0.06 15.85 0.53
C SER A 100 0.14 14.88 -0.66
N ARG A 101 -0.86 14.93 -1.54
CA ARG A 101 -0.88 14.16 -2.79
C ARG A 101 0.22 14.62 -3.72
N VAL A 102 0.45 15.94 -3.80
CA VAL A 102 1.53 16.52 -4.59
C VAL A 102 2.88 15.99 -4.11
N SER A 103 3.14 15.91 -2.81
CA SER A 103 4.42 15.38 -2.29
C SER A 103 4.65 13.91 -2.65
N PHE A 104 3.59 13.08 -2.72
CA PHE A 104 3.68 11.72 -3.23
C PHE A 104 4.07 11.70 -4.71
N MET A 105 3.47 12.56 -5.54
CA MET A 105 3.76 12.65 -6.98
C MET A 105 5.16 13.20 -7.25
N GLU A 106 5.60 14.23 -6.52
CA GLU A 106 6.95 14.79 -6.62
C GLU A 106 8.03 13.77 -6.27
N MET A 107 7.77 12.91 -5.28
CA MET A 107 8.69 11.81 -4.93
C MET A 107 9.02 10.93 -6.14
N GLN A 108 8.03 10.63 -6.99
CA GLN A 108 8.20 9.76 -8.17
C GLN A 108 9.22 10.34 -9.17
N ASN A 109 9.42 11.67 -9.15
CA ASN A 109 10.35 12.36 -10.06
C ASN A 109 11.76 12.51 -9.49
N ARG A 110 11.97 12.20 -8.21
CA ARG A 110 13.28 12.33 -7.55
C ARG A 110 14.29 11.30 -8.09
N PRO A 111 15.52 11.73 -8.40
CA PRO A 111 16.57 10.80 -8.84
C PRO A 111 16.90 9.73 -7.79
N ASP A 112 17.00 10.12 -6.49
CA ASP A 112 17.31 9.19 -5.40
C ASP A 112 16.19 8.16 -5.13
N PHE A 113 14.93 8.48 -5.47
CA PHE A 113 13.84 7.53 -5.47
C PHE A 113 13.93 6.57 -6.65
N LYS A 114 14.11 7.09 -7.87
CA LYS A 114 14.19 6.29 -9.10
C LYS A 114 15.30 5.25 -9.05
N GLU A 115 16.47 5.63 -8.53
CA GLU A 115 17.60 4.73 -8.35
C GLU A 115 17.25 3.49 -7.50
N LYS A 116 16.45 3.66 -6.45
CA LYS A 116 15.99 2.55 -5.60
C LYS A 116 14.81 1.81 -6.21
N HIS A 117 13.91 2.54 -6.88
CA HIS A 117 12.64 2.01 -7.38
C HIS A 117 12.82 0.89 -8.43
N VAL A 118 13.96 0.83 -9.11
CA VAL A 118 14.31 -0.27 -10.01
C VAL A 118 14.23 -1.64 -9.34
N HIS A 119 14.58 -1.71 -8.06
CA HIS A 119 14.51 -2.96 -7.30
C HIS A 119 13.06 -3.37 -6.99
N LYS A 120 12.21 -2.39 -6.66
CA LYS A 120 10.77 -2.63 -6.48
C LYS A 120 10.14 -3.12 -7.77
N GLU A 121 10.41 -2.43 -8.89
CA GLU A 121 9.87 -2.80 -10.21
C GLU A 121 10.32 -4.20 -10.64
N ALA A 122 11.59 -4.54 -10.41
CA ALA A 122 12.12 -5.87 -10.70
C ALA A 122 11.51 -6.97 -9.81
N GLY A 123 11.26 -6.66 -8.55
CA GLY A 123 10.74 -7.62 -7.56
C GLY A 123 9.25 -7.88 -7.67
N MET A 124 8.45 -6.89 -8.11
CA MET A 124 7.00 -7.02 -8.14
C MET A 124 6.49 -7.87 -9.30
N LEU A 125 5.64 -8.86 -9.00
CA LEU A 125 4.81 -9.53 -9.99
C LEU A 125 3.63 -8.62 -10.36
N TYR A 126 2.92 -8.13 -9.34
CA TYR A 126 1.90 -7.08 -9.45
C TYR A 126 1.71 -6.37 -8.10
N THR A 127 1.05 -5.21 -8.13
CA THR A 127 0.75 -4.43 -6.93
C THR A 127 -0.54 -3.64 -7.11
N ILE A 128 -1.21 -3.35 -5.99
CA ILE A 128 -2.22 -2.30 -5.91
C ILE A 128 -1.67 -1.19 -5.03
N VAL A 129 -1.76 0.05 -5.51
CA VAL A 129 -1.41 1.26 -4.76
C VAL A 129 -2.61 2.19 -4.78
N MET A 130 -3.19 2.42 -3.61
CA MET A 130 -4.40 3.24 -3.45
C MET A 130 -4.13 4.44 -2.56
N GLY A 131 -4.66 5.60 -2.96
CA GLY A 131 -4.79 6.75 -2.07
C GLY A 131 -6.03 6.59 -1.20
N THR A 132 -5.87 6.76 0.10
CA THR A 132 -6.96 6.62 1.07
C THR A 132 -6.97 7.75 2.09
N LEU A 133 -8.15 8.04 2.63
CA LEU A 133 -8.39 9.08 3.63
C LEU A 133 -9.10 8.50 4.85
N PRO A 134 -8.71 8.88 6.08
CA PRO A 134 -9.43 8.47 7.27
C PRO A 134 -10.91 8.84 7.20
N ARG A 135 -11.79 7.91 7.57
CA ARG A 135 -13.24 8.13 7.62
C ARG A 135 -13.75 8.05 9.05
N GLY A 136 -14.32 9.15 9.53
CA GLY A 136 -14.84 9.26 10.89
C GLY A 136 -13.75 9.46 11.95
N GLU A 137 -14.15 9.37 13.22
CA GLU A 137 -13.24 9.45 14.35
C GLU A 137 -12.53 8.11 14.55
N HIS A 138 -11.24 8.17 14.83
CA HIS A 138 -10.43 7.00 15.14
C HIS A 138 -10.04 7.00 16.60
N GLN A 139 -10.25 5.85 17.25
CA GLN A 139 -9.79 5.62 18.61
C GLN A 139 -8.33 5.18 18.62
N ALA A 140 -7.68 5.31 19.78
CA ALA A 140 -6.37 4.72 19.97
C ALA A 140 -6.46 3.20 19.76
N ILE A 141 -5.56 2.67 18.93
CA ILE A 141 -5.50 1.25 18.63
C ILE A 141 -4.42 0.65 19.50
N ASP A 142 -4.80 -0.34 20.30
CA ASP A 142 -3.86 -1.09 21.12
C ASP A 142 -2.90 -1.92 20.25
N ARG A 143 -1.73 -2.21 20.80
CA ARG A 143 -0.74 -3.02 20.12
C ARG A 143 -1.27 -4.44 19.93
N SER A 144 -1.40 -4.87 18.69
CA SER A 144 -1.85 -6.20 18.29
C SER A 144 -0.85 -6.89 17.38
N MET A 145 -1.03 -8.19 17.17
CA MET A 145 -0.11 -8.98 16.36
C MET A 145 -0.50 -9.02 14.88
N TYR A 146 -1.78 -8.90 14.59
CA TYR A 146 -2.35 -9.03 13.24
C TYR A 146 -3.25 -7.85 12.92
N CYS A 147 -3.34 -7.53 11.62
CA CYS A 147 -4.32 -6.59 11.09
C CYS A 147 -5.00 -7.21 9.88
N THR A 148 -6.33 -7.24 9.91
CA THR A 148 -7.17 -7.62 8.77
C THR A 148 -7.47 -6.37 7.96
N PHE A 149 -7.24 -6.46 6.66
CA PHE A 149 -7.61 -5.46 5.65
C PHE A 149 -8.78 -6.02 4.87
N GLU A 150 -9.93 -5.37 4.94
CA GLU A 150 -11.08 -5.69 4.12
C GLU A 150 -11.40 -4.51 3.21
N LEU A 151 -11.24 -4.73 1.89
CA LEU A 151 -11.63 -3.78 0.86
C LEU A 151 -12.97 -4.17 0.30
N THR A 152 -13.80 -3.16 0.06
CA THR A 152 -15.12 -3.32 -0.57
C THR A 152 -15.32 -2.31 -1.69
N ALA A 153 -16.03 -2.74 -2.75
CA ALA A 153 -16.38 -1.91 -3.89
C ALA A 153 -17.64 -1.06 -3.65
N VAL A 154 -18.18 -1.10 -2.44
CA VAL A 154 -19.33 -0.29 -2.01
C VAL A 154 -19.04 0.35 -0.67
N PRO A 155 -19.49 1.59 -0.43
CA PRO A 155 -19.29 2.28 0.82
C PRO A 155 -19.86 1.49 1.99
N GLN A 156 -19.08 1.30 3.03
CA GLN A 156 -19.53 0.68 4.27
C GLN A 156 -20.26 1.71 5.13
N GLN A 157 -21.42 1.32 5.69
CA GLN A 157 -22.19 2.17 6.60
C GLN A 157 -21.84 1.91 8.07
N GLY A 158 -22.09 2.91 8.92
CA GLY A 158 -21.85 2.84 10.37
C GLY A 158 -20.47 3.34 10.78
N GLU A 159 -20.25 3.42 12.09
CA GLU A 159 -18.98 3.83 12.70
C GLU A 159 -18.03 2.65 12.83
N ALA A 160 -16.71 2.94 12.90
CA ALA A 160 -15.73 1.92 13.23
C ALA A 160 -15.94 1.45 14.68
N SER A 161 -15.86 0.15 14.90
CA SER A 161 -15.86 -0.40 16.27
C SER A 161 -14.49 -0.20 16.93
N ASN A 162 -14.40 -0.50 18.23
CA ASN A 162 -13.11 -0.57 18.92
C ASN A 162 -12.18 -1.53 18.17
N HIS A 163 -10.91 -1.20 18.10
CA HIS A 163 -9.89 -1.92 17.33
C HIS A 163 -10.09 -1.92 15.80
N GLN A 164 -10.87 -0.97 15.28
CA GLN A 164 -11.03 -0.76 13.85
C GLN A 164 -10.66 0.65 13.42
N ALA A 165 -10.19 0.77 12.17
CA ALA A 165 -10.08 2.03 11.46
C ALA A 165 -10.71 1.88 10.08
N ARG A 166 -11.34 2.94 9.59
CA ARG A 166 -11.90 3.01 8.24
C ARG A 166 -11.23 4.09 7.44
N LEU A 167 -10.97 3.75 6.18
CA LEU A 167 -10.38 4.65 5.22
C LEU A 167 -11.26 4.63 3.95
N ALA A 168 -11.68 5.80 3.50
CA ALA A 168 -12.29 5.94 2.19
C ALA A 168 -11.20 5.83 1.12
N VAL A 169 -11.43 5.03 0.08
CA VAL A 169 -10.54 4.96 -1.07
C VAL A 169 -10.83 6.17 -1.97
N GLU A 170 -9.84 7.03 -2.16
CA GLU A 170 -9.95 8.17 -3.08
C GLU A 170 -9.74 7.73 -4.53
N GLY A 171 -8.81 6.81 -4.75
CA GLY A 171 -8.52 6.23 -6.05
C GLY A 171 -7.38 5.20 -6.00
N THR A 172 -7.22 4.46 -7.09
CA THR A 172 -6.17 3.44 -7.25
C THR A 172 -5.22 3.89 -8.35
N ILE A 173 -4.02 4.36 -7.98
CA ILE A 173 -3.04 4.88 -8.96
C ILE A 173 -2.35 3.75 -9.74
N VAL A 174 -2.11 2.61 -9.09
CA VAL A 174 -1.60 1.38 -9.73
C VAL A 174 -2.49 0.23 -9.29
N GLY A 175 -3.00 -0.54 -10.22
CA GLY A 175 -3.92 -1.61 -9.86
C GLY A 175 -4.19 -2.62 -10.95
N ASP A 176 -5.12 -3.52 -10.69
CA ASP A 176 -5.57 -4.60 -11.55
C ASP A 176 -6.89 -4.28 -12.28
N GLY A 177 -7.42 -3.07 -12.08
CA GLY A 177 -8.68 -2.59 -12.66
C GLY A 177 -9.87 -2.70 -11.72
N ARG A 178 -9.73 -3.35 -10.56
CA ARG A 178 -10.76 -3.31 -9.51
C ARG A 178 -10.88 -1.88 -8.95
N LYS A 179 -12.10 -1.49 -8.60
CA LYS A 179 -12.40 -0.22 -7.93
C LYS A 179 -12.87 -0.52 -6.53
N TRP A 180 -12.36 0.25 -5.59
CA TRP A 180 -12.64 0.13 -4.17
C TRP A 180 -13.21 1.44 -3.64
N ASP A 181 -14.16 1.36 -2.72
CA ASP A 181 -14.73 2.53 -2.03
C ASP A 181 -14.25 2.65 -0.59
N ASP A 182 -14.14 1.51 0.11
CA ASP A 182 -13.76 1.48 1.51
C ASP A 182 -12.68 0.44 1.80
N LEU A 183 -11.82 0.79 2.76
CA LEU A 183 -10.90 -0.11 3.43
C LEU A 183 -11.21 -0.09 4.94
N THR A 184 -11.57 -1.24 5.48
CA THR A 184 -11.65 -1.45 6.92
C THR A 184 -10.40 -2.19 7.39
N MET A 185 -9.74 -1.66 8.40
CA MET A 185 -8.62 -2.28 9.11
C MET A 185 -9.12 -2.74 10.48
N THR A 186 -8.89 -4.01 10.84
CA THR A 186 -9.28 -4.58 12.15
C THR A 186 -8.08 -5.24 12.80
N TRP A 187 -7.73 -4.82 14.01
CA TRP A 187 -6.59 -5.33 14.78
C TRP A 187 -7.00 -6.49 15.67
N SER A 188 -6.15 -7.52 15.77
CA SER A 188 -6.38 -8.72 16.58
C SER A 188 -5.06 -9.33 17.07
N ASP A 189 -5.13 -10.09 18.18
CA ASP A 189 -3.99 -10.83 18.72
C ASP A 189 -3.87 -12.23 18.12
N ASP A 190 -4.96 -12.78 17.62
CA ASP A 190 -5.01 -14.07 16.93
C ASP A 190 -5.26 -13.89 15.44
N ILE A 191 -4.82 -14.87 14.62
CA ILE A 191 -5.12 -14.91 13.19
C ILE A 191 -6.62 -15.20 13.01
N PRO A 192 -7.42 -14.25 12.48
CA PRO A 192 -8.83 -14.50 12.26
C PRO A 192 -9.05 -15.51 11.15
N VAL A 193 -10.18 -16.23 11.23
CA VAL A 193 -10.62 -17.10 10.15
C VAL A 193 -11.07 -16.23 8.97
N VAL A 194 -10.45 -16.43 7.82
CA VAL A 194 -10.80 -15.72 6.59
C VAL A 194 -11.68 -16.62 5.71
N THR A 195 -12.83 -16.10 5.31
CA THR A 195 -13.70 -16.80 4.36
C THR A 195 -13.07 -16.81 2.98
N PRO A 196 -12.91 -17.98 2.33
CA PRO A 196 -12.44 -18.06 0.95
C PRO A 196 -13.30 -17.22 -0.01
N ARG A 197 -12.65 -16.54 -0.95
CA ARG A 197 -13.29 -15.68 -1.95
C ARG A 197 -12.73 -15.96 -3.34
N GLU A 198 -13.53 -15.69 -4.34
CA GLU A 198 -13.07 -15.75 -5.73
C GLU A 198 -12.13 -14.57 -6.03
N ALA A 199 -11.09 -14.83 -6.81
CA ALA A 199 -10.18 -13.79 -7.30
C ALA A 199 -10.94 -12.77 -8.16
N GLY A 200 -10.65 -11.49 -7.98
CA GLY A 200 -11.27 -10.41 -8.74
C GLY A 200 -12.67 -9.98 -8.29
N GLY A 201 -13.17 -10.51 -7.16
CA GLY A 201 -14.47 -10.14 -6.60
C GLY A 201 -14.52 -8.72 -5.99
N GLU A 202 -15.72 -8.30 -5.59
CA GLU A 202 -16.01 -6.97 -5.02
C GLU A 202 -15.57 -6.80 -3.57
N VAL A 203 -15.07 -7.86 -2.95
CA VAL A 203 -14.52 -7.86 -1.58
C VAL A 203 -13.17 -8.56 -1.60
N MET A 204 -12.16 -7.92 -1.03
CA MET A 204 -10.84 -8.50 -0.82
C MET A 204 -10.49 -8.47 0.65
N THR A 205 -10.12 -9.64 1.22
CA THR A 205 -9.74 -9.78 2.62
C THR A 205 -8.32 -10.31 2.72
N VAL A 206 -7.47 -9.57 3.45
CA VAL A 206 -6.06 -9.92 3.68
C VAL A 206 -5.73 -9.73 5.14
N VAL A 207 -5.07 -10.70 5.76
CA VAL A 207 -4.57 -10.61 7.14
C VAL A 207 -3.05 -10.52 7.11
N ALA A 208 -2.50 -9.45 7.67
CA ALA A 208 -1.07 -9.26 7.79
C ALA A 208 -0.60 -9.45 9.23
N LYS A 209 0.51 -10.18 9.40
CA LYS A 209 1.29 -10.18 10.64
C LYS A 209 2.06 -8.86 10.72
N ILE A 210 1.81 -8.09 11.78
CA ILE A 210 2.33 -6.73 11.94
C ILE A 210 3.83 -6.78 12.24
N GLN A 211 4.62 -6.05 11.45
CA GLN A 211 6.03 -5.78 11.71
C GLN A 211 6.24 -4.33 12.17
N THR A 212 5.46 -3.40 11.60
CA THR A 212 5.43 -1.99 12.00
C THR A 212 3.99 -1.52 12.01
N ASP A 213 3.59 -0.90 13.12
CA ASP A 213 2.29 -0.22 13.23
C ASP A 213 2.42 1.10 13.99
N ARG A 214 2.07 2.17 13.29
CA ARG A 214 1.98 3.54 13.79
C ARG A 214 0.66 4.20 13.39
N MET A 215 -0.30 3.40 12.89
CA MET A 215 -1.55 3.92 12.34
C MET A 215 -2.32 4.76 13.36
N GLY A 216 -2.53 4.23 14.57
CA GLY A 216 -3.26 4.95 15.63
C GLY A 216 -2.67 6.32 15.95
N LYS A 217 -1.33 6.43 16.01
CA LYS A 217 -0.65 7.73 16.23
C LYS A 217 -0.73 8.65 15.02
N SER A 218 -0.76 8.08 13.81
CA SER A 218 -0.77 8.85 12.57
C SER A 218 -2.11 9.55 12.31
N PHE A 219 -3.20 9.02 12.85
CA PHE A 219 -4.53 9.65 12.74
C PHE A 219 -4.67 10.87 13.65
N LEU A 220 -3.89 10.93 14.74
CA LEU A 220 -3.95 11.99 15.73
C LEU A 220 -2.97 13.14 15.43
N ALA A 221 -2.14 13.00 14.41
CA ALA A 221 -1.14 13.96 13.94
C ALA A 221 -1.56 14.56 12.62
#